data_a8f4945e28928bb92bc0a58adb5dff51
#
_entry.id   a8f4945e28928bb92bc0a58adb5dff51
#
_cell.length_a   1.000
_cell.length_b   1.000
_cell.length_c   1.000
_cell.angle_alpha   90.00
_cell.angle_beta   90.00
_cell.angle_gamma   90.00
#
_symmetry.space_group_name_H-M   'P 1'
#
loop_
_entity.id
_entity.type
_entity.pdbx_description
1 polymer ?
#
loop_
_entity_poly.entity_id
_entity_poly.type
_entity_poly.pdbx_seq_one_letter_code
_entity_poly.pdbx_strand_id
1 'polypeptide(L)'
;MCEKLFIFDTTLRDGEQVPGCQLNTTEKIEVAKLLESLGVDIIEAGFPISSPGDFNSVLEISKAVSAPTICALTRAVKKDIDVAADALRLAKHKRIHTGIGVSPQHIYDKLRSTPEKIIESAVEAVKYAKRYVEDVEFYAEDAGRADPEYLARVIEAVIAAGATVVNIPDTTGYCLPGEYGAKIKYLVDHVSNSDRAIISTHCHNDLGMATANTLSGILNGARQAEVTINGIGERAGNTSLEEVVMTLRCHKELNVDTNIDAQLITKASHLVSSLMNMPVQPNKAIVGRNAFAHSSGIHQDGVLKDRQTYEIIDPQDVGLNQSVIALTARSGRTALVHRLELLGYNLTQEETDDTYAKFLELADRKKEIHDYDLLYLVGDIDRMKQQSLSLKFLQVTTGTLVPTATVVLKFGDHERMAIATGNGPVDAAVSAIKTLINEKVVLTEFLMQAITKGSNDVGRVHVQVQCGSRTVHGFAAHTDTTRASIEAFLDALRILNVTERKEKEA
;
A
#
# COMPACT_ATOMS: atom_id res chain seq x y z
N MET A 1 30.44 -7.61 7.40
CA MET A 1 29.80 -6.64 6.45
C MET A 1 28.42 -7.13 6.18
N CYS A 2 27.43 -6.25 6.19
CA CYS A 2 26.06 -6.61 5.87
C CYS A 2 25.97 -6.97 4.38
N GLU A 3 25.30 -8.06 4.04
CA GLU A 3 25.11 -8.47 2.65
C GLU A 3 23.92 -7.70 2.05
N LYS A 4 24.07 -7.29 0.79
CA LYS A 4 22.99 -6.56 0.11
C LYS A 4 21.94 -7.53 -0.42
N LEU A 5 20.66 -7.26 -0.10
CA LEU A 5 19.52 -7.82 -0.80
C LEU A 5 19.07 -6.83 -1.87
N PHE A 6 19.00 -7.28 -3.12
CA PHE A 6 18.42 -6.52 -4.21
C PHE A 6 16.89 -6.62 -4.16
N ILE A 7 16.21 -5.48 -4.22
CA ILE A 7 14.76 -5.42 -4.30
C ILE A 7 14.34 -5.24 -5.76
N PHE A 8 13.67 -6.26 -6.27
CA PHE A 8 13.04 -6.28 -7.58
C PHE A 8 11.53 -6.03 -7.39
N ASP A 9 11.04 -4.88 -7.82
CA ASP A 9 9.63 -4.53 -7.72
C ASP A 9 8.89 -4.88 -9.02
N THR A 10 7.87 -5.73 -8.91
CA THR A 10 7.00 -6.14 -10.02
C THR A 10 5.57 -5.57 -9.91
N THR A 11 5.39 -4.50 -9.14
CA THR A 11 4.08 -3.81 -9.01
C THR A 11 3.50 -3.42 -10.37
N LEU A 12 4.36 -2.96 -11.31
CA LEU A 12 3.96 -2.50 -12.64
C LEU A 12 3.82 -3.63 -13.68
N ARG A 13 4.05 -4.89 -13.30
CA ARG A 13 3.84 -6.06 -14.16
C ARG A 13 2.91 -7.07 -13.50
N ASP A 14 3.37 -7.82 -12.48
CA ASP A 14 2.55 -8.82 -11.77
C ASP A 14 1.45 -8.16 -10.93
N GLY A 15 1.79 -7.05 -10.30
CA GLY A 15 0.84 -6.25 -9.53
C GLY A 15 -0.37 -5.77 -10.34
N GLU A 16 -0.23 -5.54 -11.65
CA GLU A 16 -1.33 -5.16 -12.53
C GLU A 16 -2.18 -6.34 -13.03
N GLN A 17 -1.72 -7.57 -12.84
CA GLN A 17 -2.47 -8.77 -13.27
C GLN A 17 -3.67 -9.07 -12.37
N VAL A 18 -4.01 -8.14 -11.48
CA VAL A 18 -5.23 -8.16 -10.67
C VAL A 18 -6.41 -7.57 -11.48
N PRO A 19 -7.56 -8.23 -11.52
CA PRO A 19 -8.73 -7.68 -12.18
C PRO A 19 -9.10 -6.29 -11.67
N GLY A 20 -9.13 -5.29 -12.54
CA GLY A 20 -9.47 -3.89 -12.20
C GLY A 20 -8.33 -3.01 -11.72
N CYS A 21 -7.09 -3.52 -11.65
CA CYS A 21 -5.91 -2.77 -11.18
C CYS A 21 -5.04 -2.20 -12.32
N GLN A 22 -5.50 -2.24 -13.57
CA GLN A 22 -4.72 -1.79 -14.72
C GLN A 22 -4.47 -0.28 -14.69
N LEU A 23 -3.20 0.12 -14.83
CA LEU A 23 -2.74 1.50 -14.89
C LEU A 23 -2.55 1.98 -16.34
N ASN A 24 -2.80 3.26 -16.59
CA ASN A 24 -2.36 3.90 -17.83
C ASN A 24 -0.87 4.29 -17.76
N THR A 25 -0.29 4.66 -18.91
CA THR A 25 1.15 4.99 -19.00
C THR A 25 1.57 6.13 -18.06
N THR A 26 0.73 7.15 -17.86
CA THR A 26 1.03 8.27 -16.96
C THR A 26 1.10 7.82 -15.51
N GLU A 27 0.14 7.02 -15.09
CA GLU A 27 0.09 6.44 -13.75
C GLU A 27 1.28 5.49 -13.51
N LYS A 28 1.64 4.66 -14.49
CA LYS A 28 2.84 3.80 -14.42
C LYS A 28 4.13 4.61 -14.22
N ILE A 29 4.27 5.75 -14.91
CA ILE A 29 5.42 6.65 -14.76
C ILE A 29 5.44 7.26 -13.34
N GLU A 30 4.29 7.62 -12.79
CA GLU A 30 4.19 8.18 -11.44
C GLU A 30 4.65 7.14 -10.40
N VAL A 31 4.15 5.91 -10.49
CA VAL A 31 4.59 4.80 -9.63
C VAL A 31 6.08 4.51 -9.81
N ALA A 32 6.59 4.43 -11.05
CA ALA A 32 8.00 4.17 -11.32
C ALA A 32 8.94 5.23 -10.70
N LYS A 33 8.57 6.51 -10.74
CA LYS A 33 9.33 7.60 -10.08
C LYS A 33 9.30 7.47 -8.56
N LEU A 34 8.19 7.02 -8.00
CA LEU A 34 8.12 6.78 -6.56
C LEU A 34 8.96 5.57 -6.16
N LEU A 35 8.95 4.48 -6.94
CA LEU A 35 9.81 3.30 -6.73
C LEU A 35 11.30 3.67 -6.83
N GLU A 36 11.69 4.53 -7.78
CA GLU A 36 13.05 5.08 -7.86
C GLU A 36 13.41 5.86 -6.58
N SER A 37 12.50 6.75 -6.12
CA SER A 37 12.71 7.53 -4.90
C SER A 37 12.76 6.65 -3.64
N LEU A 38 11.99 5.57 -3.62
CA LEU A 38 11.96 4.56 -2.56
C LEU A 38 13.28 3.77 -2.47
N GLY A 39 14.08 3.77 -3.54
CA GLY A 39 15.36 3.07 -3.59
C GLY A 39 15.29 1.63 -4.07
N VAL A 40 14.28 1.26 -4.86
CA VAL A 40 14.15 -0.04 -5.50
C VAL A 40 15.32 -0.24 -6.49
N ASP A 41 15.93 -1.43 -6.48
CA ASP A 41 17.07 -1.73 -7.34
C ASP A 41 16.66 -2.06 -8.77
N ILE A 42 15.55 -2.80 -8.94
CA ILE A 42 15.03 -3.20 -10.24
C ILE A 42 13.52 -2.94 -10.30
N ILE A 43 13.04 -2.34 -11.39
CA ILE A 43 11.60 -2.14 -11.67
C ILE A 43 11.22 -3.00 -12.87
N GLU A 44 10.36 -3.98 -12.69
CA GLU A 44 9.74 -4.70 -13.80
C GLU A 44 8.58 -3.89 -14.36
N ALA A 45 8.82 -3.24 -15.49
CA ALA A 45 7.97 -2.20 -16.03
C ALA A 45 6.78 -2.73 -16.85
N GLY A 46 6.77 -4.01 -17.22
CA GLY A 46 5.68 -4.62 -17.97
C GLY A 46 6.09 -5.82 -18.82
N PHE A 47 5.15 -6.23 -19.71
CA PHE A 47 5.33 -7.31 -20.69
C PHE A 47 5.09 -6.77 -22.10
N PRO A 48 6.11 -6.17 -22.75
CA PRO A 48 5.97 -5.36 -23.96
C PRO A 48 5.28 -6.03 -25.15
N ILE A 49 5.35 -7.36 -25.28
CA ILE A 49 4.69 -8.09 -26.37
C ILE A 49 3.17 -8.19 -26.16
N SER A 50 2.67 -7.97 -24.96
CA SER A 50 1.25 -8.15 -24.61
C SER A 50 0.34 -7.18 -25.37
N SER A 51 0.76 -5.92 -25.50
CA SER A 51 0.02 -4.88 -26.21
C SER A 51 0.90 -3.70 -26.63
N PRO A 52 0.46 -2.88 -27.62
CA PRO A 52 1.16 -1.61 -27.94
C PRO A 52 1.19 -0.64 -26.76
N GLY A 53 0.18 -0.65 -25.89
CA GLY A 53 0.13 0.19 -24.69
C GLY A 53 1.20 -0.21 -23.69
N ASP A 54 1.39 -1.50 -23.45
CA ASP A 54 2.39 -2.02 -22.54
C ASP A 54 3.82 -1.78 -23.06
N PHE A 55 4.02 -1.98 -24.38
CA PHE A 55 5.27 -1.59 -25.04
C PHE A 55 5.60 -0.11 -24.81
N ASN A 56 4.62 0.77 -25.04
CA ASN A 56 4.82 2.21 -24.85
C ASN A 56 5.09 2.57 -23.40
N SER A 57 4.41 1.93 -22.45
CA SER A 57 4.63 2.14 -21.03
C SER A 57 6.05 1.79 -20.60
N VAL A 58 6.57 0.63 -21.02
CA VAL A 58 7.96 0.24 -20.73
C VAL A 58 8.96 1.24 -21.34
N LEU A 59 8.71 1.70 -22.59
CA LEU A 59 9.55 2.69 -23.26
C LEU A 59 9.55 4.03 -22.52
N GLU A 60 8.38 4.53 -22.10
CA GLU A 60 8.27 5.81 -21.40
C GLU A 60 8.84 5.76 -19.98
N ILE A 61 8.66 4.65 -19.26
CA ILE A 61 9.32 4.40 -17.96
C ILE A 61 10.84 4.41 -18.13
N SER A 62 11.36 3.75 -19.19
CA SER A 62 12.79 3.72 -19.51
C SER A 62 13.41 5.10 -19.74
N LYS A 63 12.60 6.11 -20.10
CA LYS A 63 13.03 7.52 -20.22
C LYS A 63 12.90 8.27 -18.89
N ALA A 64 11.92 7.92 -18.09
CA ALA A 64 11.48 8.71 -16.94
C ALA A 64 12.31 8.50 -15.69
N VAL A 65 12.93 7.31 -15.54
CA VAL A 65 13.74 6.92 -14.38
C VAL A 65 15.13 6.44 -14.83
N SER A 66 16.13 6.58 -13.98
CA SER A 66 17.52 6.35 -14.38
C SER A 66 18.39 5.65 -13.34
N ALA A 67 17.97 5.64 -12.07
CA ALA A 67 18.73 4.98 -10.99
C ALA A 67 18.49 3.46 -10.97
N PRO A 68 17.23 2.94 -11.01
CA PRO A 68 17.00 1.52 -11.02
C PRO A 68 17.29 0.87 -12.37
N THR A 69 17.51 -0.44 -12.38
CA THR A 69 17.50 -1.23 -13.60
C THR A 69 16.05 -1.42 -14.05
N ILE A 70 15.75 -1.07 -15.31
CA ILE A 70 14.44 -1.32 -15.90
C ILE A 70 14.42 -2.69 -16.52
N CYS A 71 13.44 -3.49 -16.08
CA CYS A 71 13.26 -4.87 -16.49
C CYS A 71 11.99 -5.04 -17.33
N ALA A 72 12.01 -5.94 -18.29
CA ALA A 72 10.83 -6.32 -19.06
C ALA A 72 10.72 -7.84 -19.12
N LEU A 73 9.49 -8.34 -18.84
CA LEU A 73 9.16 -9.76 -18.91
C LEU A 73 9.11 -10.24 -20.37
N THR A 74 9.60 -11.45 -20.62
CA THR A 74 9.47 -12.17 -21.88
C THR A 74 9.26 -13.67 -21.62
N ARG A 75 8.54 -14.33 -22.50
CA ARG A 75 8.63 -15.80 -22.59
C ARG A 75 9.95 -16.18 -23.27
N ALA A 76 10.33 -17.44 -23.16
CA ALA A 76 11.50 -18.00 -23.89
C ALA A 76 11.21 -18.08 -25.41
N VAL A 77 10.84 -16.95 -26.02
CA VAL A 77 10.46 -16.79 -27.42
C VAL A 77 11.21 -15.61 -28.03
N LYS A 78 11.92 -15.83 -29.13
CA LYS A 78 12.77 -14.78 -29.77
C LYS A 78 12.02 -13.48 -30.03
N LYS A 79 10.78 -13.55 -30.53
CA LYS A 79 9.97 -12.37 -30.82
C LYS A 79 9.66 -11.55 -29.55
N ASP A 80 9.40 -12.20 -28.42
CA ASP A 80 9.15 -11.51 -27.16
C ASP A 80 10.41 -10.75 -26.72
N ILE A 81 11.57 -11.42 -26.83
CA ILE A 81 12.88 -10.84 -26.48
C ILE A 81 13.22 -9.65 -27.39
N ASP A 82 12.96 -9.73 -28.71
CA ASP A 82 13.18 -8.64 -29.65
C ASP A 82 12.35 -7.39 -29.26
N VAL A 83 11.06 -7.60 -28.95
CA VAL A 83 10.15 -6.51 -28.57
C VAL A 83 10.54 -5.89 -27.23
N ALA A 84 10.95 -6.71 -26.26
CA ALA A 84 11.43 -6.22 -24.98
C ALA A 84 12.73 -5.41 -25.12
N ALA A 85 13.68 -5.91 -25.93
CA ALA A 85 14.92 -5.19 -26.20
C ALA A 85 14.67 -3.81 -26.83
N ASP A 86 13.72 -3.71 -27.76
CA ASP A 86 13.33 -2.42 -28.36
C ASP A 86 12.63 -1.50 -27.37
N ALA A 87 11.72 -2.00 -26.53
CA ALA A 87 11.07 -1.22 -25.48
C ALA A 87 12.08 -0.67 -24.45
N LEU A 88 13.11 -1.44 -24.12
CA LEU A 88 14.17 -1.06 -23.18
C LEU A 88 15.31 -0.22 -23.79
N ARG A 89 15.27 0.11 -25.07
CA ARG A 89 16.41 0.75 -25.77
C ARG A 89 16.89 2.05 -25.14
N LEU A 90 16.01 2.77 -24.45
CA LEU A 90 16.29 4.03 -23.79
C LEU A 90 16.62 3.94 -22.31
N ALA A 91 16.48 2.75 -21.72
CA ALA A 91 16.85 2.53 -20.34
C ALA A 91 18.39 2.62 -20.16
N LYS A 92 18.81 3.35 -19.12
CA LYS A 92 20.23 3.46 -18.75
C LYS A 92 20.81 2.14 -18.27
N HIS A 93 20.07 1.48 -17.38
CA HIS A 93 20.33 0.13 -16.90
C HIS A 93 19.14 -0.73 -17.29
N LYS A 94 19.37 -1.84 -17.95
CA LYS A 94 18.31 -2.64 -18.54
C LYS A 94 18.53 -4.13 -18.34
N ARG A 95 17.44 -4.84 -18.05
CA ARG A 95 17.42 -6.28 -17.87
C ARG A 95 16.31 -6.88 -18.72
N ILE A 96 16.56 -8.03 -19.33
CA ILE A 96 15.52 -8.88 -19.92
C ILE A 96 15.26 -10.03 -18.96
N HIS A 97 14.00 -10.18 -18.56
CA HIS A 97 13.51 -11.28 -17.72
C HIS A 97 12.81 -12.31 -18.59
N THR A 98 13.48 -13.44 -18.86
CA THR A 98 12.98 -14.50 -19.75
C THR A 98 12.89 -15.82 -19.01
N GLY A 99 11.96 -16.69 -19.39
CA GLY A 99 11.84 -17.98 -18.70
C GLY A 99 10.84 -18.93 -19.32
N ILE A 100 10.76 -20.12 -18.73
CA ILE A 100 9.91 -21.22 -19.17
C ILE A 100 9.53 -22.09 -17.96
N GLY A 101 8.39 -22.78 -18.05
CA GLY A 101 7.90 -23.67 -17.00
C GLY A 101 8.75 -24.92 -16.84
N VAL A 102 9.07 -25.25 -15.57
CA VAL A 102 10.02 -26.35 -15.21
C VAL A 102 9.37 -27.44 -14.35
N SER A 103 8.15 -27.26 -13.86
CA SER A 103 7.44 -28.32 -13.14
C SER A 103 6.91 -29.40 -14.07
N PRO A 104 6.64 -30.62 -13.59
CA PRO A 104 6.01 -31.67 -14.39
C PRO A 104 4.71 -31.20 -15.06
N GLN A 105 3.84 -30.47 -14.32
CA GLN A 105 2.59 -29.91 -14.82
C GLN A 105 2.83 -28.94 -16.00
N HIS A 106 3.87 -28.10 -15.89
CA HIS A 106 4.21 -27.18 -16.98
C HIS A 106 4.86 -27.89 -18.16
N ILE A 107 5.76 -28.82 -17.93
CA ILE A 107 6.47 -29.56 -19.00
C ILE A 107 5.49 -30.39 -19.82
N TYR A 108 4.71 -31.25 -19.15
CA TYR A 108 3.89 -32.26 -19.84
C TYR A 108 2.54 -31.74 -20.25
N ASP A 109 1.84 -31.00 -19.36
CA ASP A 109 0.44 -30.60 -19.60
C ASP A 109 0.34 -29.26 -20.36
N LYS A 110 1.09 -28.22 -19.93
CA LYS A 110 1.07 -26.88 -20.53
C LYS A 110 1.88 -26.80 -21.81
N LEU A 111 3.14 -27.26 -21.79
CA LEU A 111 4.09 -27.11 -22.90
C LEU A 111 4.14 -28.33 -23.81
N ARG A 112 3.61 -29.47 -23.37
CA ARG A 112 3.61 -30.75 -24.10
C ARG A 112 5.00 -31.09 -24.64
N SER A 113 6.01 -31.02 -23.77
CA SER A 113 7.40 -31.09 -24.08
C SER A 113 8.14 -32.17 -23.24
N THR A 114 9.46 -32.18 -23.28
CA THR A 114 10.31 -33.06 -22.46
C THR A 114 11.27 -32.21 -21.64
N PRO A 115 11.76 -32.71 -20.50
CA PRO A 115 12.75 -32.01 -19.66
C PRO A 115 13.96 -31.50 -20.43
N GLU A 116 14.49 -32.28 -21.35
CA GLU A 116 15.67 -31.94 -22.15
C GLU A 116 15.38 -30.76 -23.10
N LYS A 117 14.24 -30.79 -23.79
CA LYS A 117 13.80 -29.69 -24.68
C LYS A 117 13.54 -28.39 -23.91
N ILE A 118 13.07 -28.48 -22.66
CA ILE A 118 12.92 -27.30 -21.80
C ILE A 118 14.27 -26.67 -21.50
N ILE A 119 15.29 -27.48 -21.13
CA ILE A 119 16.67 -27.00 -20.92
C ILE A 119 17.22 -26.34 -22.19
N GLU A 120 17.07 -26.99 -23.35
CA GLU A 120 17.52 -26.45 -24.63
C GLU A 120 16.87 -25.09 -24.93
N SER A 121 15.55 -24.99 -24.75
CA SER A 121 14.78 -23.74 -24.95
C SER A 121 15.21 -22.63 -23.97
N ALA A 122 15.45 -22.98 -22.72
CA ALA A 122 15.92 -22.06 -21.69
C ALA A 122 17.31 -21.49 -22.05
N VAL A 123 18.25 -22.35 -22.41
CA VAL A 123 19.61 -21.98 -22.83
C VAL A 123 19.57 -21.09 -24.08
N GLU A 124 18.76 -21.46 -25.09
CA GLU A 124 18.61 -20.63 -26.30
C GLU A 124 18.05 -19.26 -26.01
N ALA A 125 17.03 -19.14 -25.15
CA ALA A 125 16.42 -17.87 -24.78
C ALA A 125 17.43 -16.96 -24.07
N VAL A 126 18.16 -17.48 -23.09
CA VAL A 126 19.20 -16.71 -22.39
C VAL A 126 20.30 -16.26 -23.36
N LYS A 127 20.84 -17.14 -24.18
CA LYS A 127 21.84 -16.77 -25.20
C LYS A 127 21.31 -15.73 -26.19
N TYR A 128 20.05 -15.81 -26.53
CA TYR A 128 19.43 -14.84 -27.44
C TYR A 128 19.26 -13.46 -26.77
N ALA A 129 18.78 -13.42 -25.53
CA ALA A 129 18.64 -12.19 -24.76
C ALA A 129 20.01 -11.50 -24.52
N LYS A 130 21.06 -12.27 -24.29
CA LYS A 130 22.45 -11.78 -24.15
C LYS A 130 22.98 -11.01 -25.36
N ARG A 131 22.33 -11.11 -26.52
CA ARG A 131 22.70 -10.30 -27.70
C ARG A 131 22.29 -8.84 -27.56
N TYR A 132 21.32 -8.53 -26.69
CA TYR A 132 20.73 -7.22 -26.52
C TYR A 132 21.13 -6.55 -25.21
N VAL A 133 21.30 -7.32 -24.14
CA VAL A 133 21.63 -6.83 -22.81
C VAL A 133 22.68 -7.71 -22.14
N GLU A 134 23.47 -7.11 -21.24
CA GLU A 134 24.43 -7.87 -20.43
C GLU A 134 23.76 -8.51 -19.21
N ASP A 135 22.69 -7.92 -18.70
CA ASP A 135 21.95 -8.38 -17.52
C ASP A 135 20.70 -9.15 -17.97
N VAL A 136 20.71 -10.46 -17.77
CA VAL A 136 19.62 -11.37 -18.12
C VAL A 136 19.20 -12.14 -16.90
N GLU A 137 17.93 -11.99 -16.53
CA GLU A 137 17.29 -12.79 -15.50
C GLU A 137 16.50 -13.94 -16.14
N PHE A 138 16.70 -15.15 -15.60
CA PHE A 138 15.94 -16.31 -16.02
C PHE A 138 15.00 -16.77 -14.92
N TYR A 139 13.69 -16.82 -15.19
CA TYR A 139 12.72 -17.41 -14.27
C TYR A 139 12.41 -18.87 -14.63
N ALA A 140 12.54 -19.75 -13.64
CA ALA A 140 12.15 -21.15 -13.73
C ALA A 140 10.68 -21.30 -13.30
N GLU A 141 9.70 -20.98 -14.20
CA GLU A 141 8.28 -20.91 -13.83
C GLU A 141 7.82 -22.21 -13.15
N ASP A 142 7.13 -22.06 -12.02
CA ASP A 142 6.63 -23.15 -11.17
C ASP A 142 7.75 -24.02 -10.54
N ALA A 143 8.90 -23.40 -10.25
CA ALA A 143 10.02 -24.04 -9.56
C ALA A 143 9.61 -24.60 -8.17
N GLY A 144 8.61 -23.98 -7.52
CA GLY A 144 8.08 -24.48 -6.26
C GLY A 144 7.68 -25.95 -6.29
N ARG A 145 7.13 -26.42 -7.42
CA ARG A 145 6.70 -27.81 -7.62
C ARG A 145 7.65 -28.66 -8.47
N ALA A 146 8.78 -28.10 -8.89
CA ALA A 146 9.77 -28.83 -9.68
C ALA A 146 10.64 -29.75 -8.79
N ASP A 147 11.10 -30.84 -9.39
CA ASP A 147 12.10 -31.71 -8.77
C ASP A 147 13.43 -30.96 -8.56
N PRO A 148 14.04 -30.99 -7.37
CA PRO A 148 15.24 -30.21 -7.07
C PRO A 148 16.46 -30.56 -7.94
N GLU A 149 16.68 -31.85 -8.30
CA GLU A 149 17.81 -32.28 -9.13
C GLU A 149 17.66 -31.78 -10.57
N TYR A 150 16.43 -31.89 -11.10
CA TYR A 150 16.11 -31.35 -12.41
C TYR A 150 16.23 -29.83 -12.45
N LEU A 151 15.69 -29.15 -11.45
CA LEU A 151 15.79 -27.70 -11.32
C LEU A 151 17.26 -27.24 -11.28
N ALA A 152 18.13 -27.93 -10.52
CA ALA A 152 19.56 -27.63 -10.45
C ALA A 152 20.20 -27.72 -11.84
N ARG A 153 19.89 -28.75 -12.63
CA ARG A 153 20.38 -28.92 -14.02
C ARG A 153 19.93 -27.74 -14.91
N VAL A 154 18.68 -27.30 -14.80
CA VAL A 154 18.17 -26.13 -15.55
C VAL A 154 18.96 -24.90 -15.18
N ILE A 155 19.10 -24.61 -13.88
CA ILE A 155 19.76 -23.41 -13.35
C ILE A 155 21.24 -23.40 -13.74
N GLU A 156 21.96 -24.51 -13.60
CA GLU A 156 23.36 -24.62 -14.02
C GLU A 156 23.53 -24.31 -15.53
N ALA A 157 22.63 -24.86 -16.36
CA ALA A 157 22.69 -24.67 -17.82
C ALA A 157 22.42 -23.21 -18.22
N VAL A 158 21.45 -22.51 -17.59
CA VAL A 158 21.12 -21.11 -17.92
C VAL A 158 22.19 -20.16 -17.40
N ILE A 159 22.81 -20.41 -16.25
CA ILE A 159 23.97 -19.65 -15.76
C ILE A 159 25.16 -19.83 -16.73
N ALA A 160 25.44 -21.05 -17.17
CA ALA A 160 26.46 -21.30 -18.17
C ALA A 160 26.16 -20.61 -19.53
N ALA A 161 24.87 -20.40 -19.87
CA ALA A 161 24.44 -19.65 -21.04
C ALA A 161 24.57 -18.12 -20.88
N GLY A 162 24.79 -17.63 -19.66
CA GLY A 162 25.04 -16.22 -19.36
C GLY A 162 23.98 -15.52 -18.55
N ALA A 163 23.02 -16.22 -17.92
CA ALA A 163 22.11 -15.62 -16.96
C ALA A 163 22.90 -15.04 -15.78
N THR A 164 22.57 -13.80 -15.42
CA THR A 164 23.18 -13.06 -14.29
C THR A 164 22.35 -13.20 -13.03
N VAL A 165 21.06 -13.48 -13.18
CA VAL A 165 20.12 -13.74 -12.10
C VAL A 165 19.26 -14.95 -12.47
N VAL A 166 18.97 -15.79 -11.48
CA VAL A 166 18.08 -16.95 -11.62
C VAL A 166 16.97 -16.86 -10.59
N ASN A 167 15.74 -16.68 -11.07
CA ASN A 167 14.55 -16.55 -10.27
C ASN A 167 13.88 -17.91 -10.06
N ILE A 168 13.53 -18.21 -8.83
CA ILE A 168 12.97 -19.49 -8.37
C ILE A 168 11.53 -19.25 -7.88
N PRO A 169 10.52 -19.18 -8.78
CA PRO A 169 9.18 -18.83 -8.38
C PRO A 169 8.42 -19.98 -7.70
N ASP A 170 7.78 -19.67 -6.58
CA ASP A 170 6.64 -20.39 -6.05
C ASP A 170 5.35 -19.83 -6.72
N THR A 171 5.19 -20.17 -7.99
CA THR A 171 4.18 -19.59 -8.89
C THR A 171 2.74 -19.82 -8.42
N THR A 172 2.50 -20.90 -7.69
CA THR A 172 1.16 -21.26 -7.21
C THR A 172 0.95 -20.99 -5.72
N GLY A 173 1.95 -20.38 -5.04
CA GLY A 173 1.90 -20.12 -3.61
C GLY A 173 1.72 -21.39 -2.78
N TYR A 174 2.30 -22.51 -3.23
CA TYR A 174 2.09 -23.84 -2.68
C TYR A 174 3.10 -24.22 -1.58
N CYS A 175 4.32 -23.70 -1.66
CA CYS A 175 5.41 -24.10 -0.79
C CYS A 175 5.20 -23.67 0.66
N LEU A 176 5.65 -24.51 1.59
CA LEU A 176 5.87 -24.10 2.97
C LEU A 176 7.25 -23.44 3.13
N PRO A 177 7.46 -22.55 4.10
CA PRO A 177 8.74 -21.85 4.25
C PRO A 177 9.96 -22.76 4.38
N GLY A 178 9.84 -23.85 5.14
CA GLY A 178 10.91 -24.83 5.27
C GLY A 178 11.24 -25.55 3.95
N GLU A 179 10.25 -25.87 3.14
CA GLU A 179 10.42 -26.52 1.83
C GLU A 179 11.04 -25.57 0.82
N TYR A 180 10.56 -24.34 0.77
CA TYR A 180 11.08 -23.33 -0.15
C TYR A 180 12.53 -22.97 0.18
N GLY A 181 12.84 -22.71 1.46
CA GLY A 181 14.19 -22.45 1.91
C GLY A 181 15.15 -23.62 1.63
N ALA A 182 14.71 -24.86 1.89
CA ALA A 182 15.51 -26.04 1.58
C ALA A 182 15.80 -26.18 0.08
N LYS A 183 14.86 -25.80 -0.79
CA LYS A 183 15.05 -25.80 -2.25
C LYS A 183 16.09 -24.76 -2.67
N ILE A 184 16.03 -23.54 -2.14
CA ILE A 184 17.05 -22.50 -2.38
C ILE A 184 18.43 -23.00 -1.91
N LYS A 185 18.51 -23.54 -0.69
CA LYS A 185 19.75 -24.09 -0.15
C LYS A 185 20.31 -25.21 -1.02
N TYR A 186 19.43 -26.09 -1.52
CA TYR A 186 19.83 -27.17 -2.43
C TYR A 186 20.48 -26.62 -3.71
N LEU A 187 19.92 -25.57 -4.30
CA LEU A 187 20.49 -24.92 -5.50
C LEU A 187 21.84 -24.28 -5.20
N VAL A 188 21.98 -23.58 -4.09
CA VAL A 188 23.25 -22.98 -3.65
C VAL A 188 24.35 -24.06 -3.53
N ASP A 189 24.01 -25.21 -2.94
CA ASP A 189 25.00 -26.27 -2.64
C ASP A 189 25.33 -27.17 -3.82
N HIS A 190 24.40 -27.36 -4.79
CA HIS A 190 24.54 -28.37 -5.84
C HIS A 190 24.71 -27.80 -7.25
N VAL A 191 24.43 -26.52 -7.48
CA VAL A 191 24.69 -25.87 -8.77
C VAL A 191 26.13 -25.39 -8.80
N SER A 192 26.96 -26.03 -9.64
CA SER A 192 28.42 -25.87 -9.61
C SER A 192 28.93 -24.47 -9.97
N ASN A 193 28.10 -23.66 -10.63
CA ASN A 193 28.36 -22.27 -11.03
C ASN A 193 27.40 -21.26 -10.36
N SER A 194 26.84 -21.61 -9.23
CA SER A 194 25.87 -20.74 -8.51
C SER A 194 26.48 -19.40 -8.06
N ASP A 195 27.78 -19.35 -7.84
CA ASP A 195 28.57 -18.16 -7.50
C ASP A 195 28.63 -17.11 -8.63
N ARG A 196 28.22 -17.47 -9.85
CA ARG A 196 28.23 -16.59 -11.03
C ARG A 196 26.91 -15.90 -11.31
N ALA A 197 25.87 -16.17 -10.53
CA ALA A 197 24.55 -15.55 -10.67
C ALA A 197 23.91 -15.31 -9.31
N ILE A 198 23.03 -14.31 -9.23
CA ILE A 198 22.22 -14.05 -8.06
C ILE A 198 21.01 -14.98 -8.07
N ILE A 199 20.72 -15.65 -6.96
CA ILE A 199 19.48 -16.39 -6.79
C ILE A 199 18.40 -15.40 -6.30
N SER A 200 17.28 -15.35 -7.01
CA SER A 200 16.11 -14.53 -6.74
C SER A 200 14.94 -15.37 -6.24
N THR A 201 14.15 -14.81 -5.35
CA THR A 201 12.90 -15.38 -4.87
C THR A 201 11.71 -14.64 -5.48
N HIS A 202 10.67 -15.38 -5.87
CA HIS A 202 9.37 -14.84 -6.26
C HIS A 202 8.28 -15.75 -5.70
N CYS A 203 7.45 -15.25 -4.78
CA CYS A 203 6.48 -16.09 -4.09
C CYS A 203 5.10 -15.49 -4.15
N HIS A 204 4.10 -16.30 -4.61
CA HIS A 204 2.68 -15.96 -4.54
C HIS A 204 2.09 -16.31 -3.18
N ASN A 205 0.96 -15.67 -2.86
CA ASN A 205 0.41 -15.64 -1.50
C ASN A 205 -0.86 -16.49 -1.34
N ASP A 206 -1.08 -17.50 -2.18
CA ASP A 206 -2.30 -18.31 -2.20
C ASP A 206 -2.60 -19.00 -0.86
N LEU A 207 -1.56 -19.42 -0.15
CA LEU A 207 -1.66 -19.98 1.21
C LEU A 207 -1.28 -18.98 2.33
N GLY A 208 -1.06 -17.69 2.00
CA GLY A 208 -0.65 -16.69 2.99
C GLY A 208 0.82 -16.80 3.42
N MET A 209 1.69 -17.45 2.61
CA MET A 209 3.08 -17.74 2.97
C MET A 209 4.12 -16.97 2.15
N ALA A 210 3.72 -16.09 1.24
CA ALA A 210 4.64 -15.43 0.31
C ALA A 210 5.81 -14.75 0.99
N THR A 211 5.57 -13.86 1.95
CA THR A 211 6.62 -13.16 2.69
C THR A 211 7.50 -14.14 3.50
N ALA A 212 6.87 -15.14 4.13
CA ALA A 212 7.60 -16.16 4.90
C ALA A 212 8.50 -17.03 4.00
N ASN A 213 8.01 -17.42 2.81
CA ASN A 213 8.79 -18.16 1.83
C ASN A 213 9.97 -17.33 1.32
N THR A 214 9.73 -16.07 0.96
CA THR A 214 10.79 -15.14 0.52
C THR A 214 11.87 -14.97 1.58
N LEU A 215 11.50 -14.73 2.83
CA LEU A 215 12.45 -14.63 3.95
C LEU A 215 13.20 -15.93 4.15
N SER A 216 12.53 -17.07 4.06
CA SER A 216 13.20 -18.39 4.13
C SER A 216 14.20 -18.58 2.99
N GLY A 217 13.88 -18.14 1.76
CA GLY A 217 14.80 -18.13 0.64
C GLY A 217 16.04 -17.26 0.87
N ILE A 218 15.85 -16.04 1.40
CA ILE A 218 16.92 -15.11 1.76
C ILE A 218 17.87 -15.73 2.79
N LEU A 219 17.32 -16.34 3.84
CA LEU A 219 18.09 -17.01 4.88
C LEU A 219 18.88 -18.22 4.36
N ASN A 220 18.47 -18.77 3.23
CA ASN A 220 19.11 -19.91 2.59
C ASN A 220 19.96 -19.56 1.35
N GLY A 221 20.28 -18.28 1.14
CA GLY A 221 21.27 -17.84 0.16
C GLY A 221 20.74 -17.03 -1.03
N ALA A 222 19.43 -16.78 -1.13
CA ALA A 222 18.91 -15.83 -2.12
C ALA A 222 19.37 -14.40 -1.78
N ARG A 223 19.65 -13.58 -2.81
CA ARG A 223 20.11 -12.20 -2.64
C ARG A 223 19.36 -11.21 -3.53
N GLN A 224 18.29 -11.65 -4.18
CA GLN A 224 17.25 -10.81 -4.77
C GLN A 224 15.89 -11.29 -4.29
N ALA A 225 14.98 -10.36 -4.00
CA ALA A 225 13.58 -10.65 -3.70
C ALA A 225 12.68 -9.90 -4.68
N GLU A 226 11.83 -10.64 -5.40
CA GLU A 226 10.76 -10.05 -6.19
C GLU A 226 9.56 -9.81 -5.28
N VAL A 227 9.11 -8.57 -5.28
CA VAL A 227 8.09 -8.07 -4.36
C VAL A 227 7.13 -7.12 -5.08
N THR A 228 6.02 -6.83 -4.44
CA THR A 228 5.11 -5.74 -4.87
C THR A 228 4.76 -4.84 -3.71
N ILE A 229 4.46 -3.58 -3.99
CA ILE A 229 3.84 -2.69 -3.00
C ILE A 229 2.50 -3.29 -2.56
N ASN A 230 2.24 -3.33 -1.25
CA ASN A 230 1.05 -3.92 -0.63
C ASN A 230 0.88 -5.44 -0.84
N GLY A 231 1.85 -6.10 -1.44
CA GLY A 231 1.73 -7.52 -1.79
C GLY A 231 0.69 -7.79 -2.87
N ILE A 232 0.34 -6.81 -3.70
CA ILE A 232 -0.62 -6.99 -4.80
C ILE A 232 -0.07 -7.95 -5.86
N GLY A 233 -0.97 -8.58 -6.61
CA GLY A 233 -0.60 -9.51 -7.67
C GLY A 233 -1.69 -10.51 -7.98
N GLU A 234 -1.43 -11.37 -8.94
CA GLU A 234 -2.41 -12.34 -9.40
C GLU A 234 -2.95 -13.21 -8.25
N ARG A 235 -4.24 -13.51 -8.29
CA ARG A 235 -5.00 -14.30 -7.29
C ARG A 235 -4.97 -13.69 -5.89
N ALA A 236 -4.12 -14.22 -4.98
CA ALA A 236 -3.98 -13.76 -3.59
C ALA A 236 -2.82 -12.77 -3.39
N GLY A 237 -2.10 -12.44 -4.47
CA GLY A 237 -1.00 -11.48 -4.46
C GLY A 237 0.38 -12.11 -4.34
N ASN A 238 1.36 -11.26 -4.14
CA ASN A 238 2.79 -11.55 -4.07
C ASN A 238 3.36 -11.29 -2.67
N THR A 239 4.64 -11.50 -2.53
CA THR A 239 5.42 -11.03 -1.39
C THR A 239 5.32 -9.50 -1.26
N SER A 240 5.00 -9.01 -0.08
CA SER A 240 4.92 -7.58 0.23
C SER A 240 6.30 -6.96 0.41
N LEU A 241 6.61 -5.89 -0.33
CA LEU A 241 7.86 -5.11 -0.18
C LEU A 241 8.05 -4.64 1.27
N GLU A 242 7.04 -3.99 1.82
CA GLU A 242 7.06 -3.41 3.16
C GLU A 242 7.31 -4.46 4.26
N GLU A 243 6.77 -5.66 4.10
CA GLU A 243 6.94 -6.74 5.08
C GLU A 243 8.37 -7.30 5.06
N VAL A 244 8.95 -7.52 3.88
CA VAL A 244 10.34 -7.98 3.74
C VAL A 244 11.30 -6.94 4.31
N VAL A 245 11.18 -5.69 3.89
CA VAL A 245 12.09 -4.60 4.28
C VAL A 245 12.05 -4.37 5.80
N MET A 246 10.85 -4.29 6.37
CA MET A 246 10.73 -4.02 7.80
C MET A 246 11.13 -5.22 8.65
N THR A 247 10.93 -6.45 8.17
CA THR A 247 11.46 -7.65 8.86
C THR A 247 12.98 -7.60 8.94
N LEU A 248 13.69 -7.30 7.85
CA LEU A 248 15.15 -7.20 7.85
C LEU A 248 15.65 -6.06 8.76
N ARG A 249 14.93 -4.93 8.81
CA ARG A 249 15.28 -3.81 9.71
C ARG A 249 15.08 -4.15 11.18
N CYS A 250 14.06 -4.93 11.53
CA CYS A 250 13.82 -5.39 12.90
C CYS A 250 14.83 -6.47 13.33
N HIS A 251 15.33 -7.25 12.37
CA HIS A 251 16.21 -8.41 12.60
C HIS A 251 17.62 -8.18 12.04
N LYS A 252 18.33 -7.18 12.60
CA LYS A 252 19.69 -6.82 12.15
C LYS A 252 20.72 -7.94 12.31
N GLU A 253 20.46 -8.90 13.16
CA GLU A 253 21.28 -10.12 13.35
C GLU A 253 21.34 -10.99 12.08
N LEU A 254 20.40 -10.83 11.15
CA LEU A 254 20.42 -11.53 9.85
C LEU A 254 21.54 -11.06 8.93
N ASN A 255 22.14 -9.90 9.20
CA ASN A 255 23.23 -9.30 8.42
C ASN A 255 22.91 -9.13 6.92
N VAL A 256 21.65 -8.92 6.57
CA VAL A 256 21.15 -8.64 5.23
C VAL A 256 20.39 -7.31 5.27
N ASP A 257 20.63 -6.42 4.29
CA ASP A 257 19.98 -5.11 4.26
C ASP A 257 19.65 -4.70 2.81
N THR A 258 18.80 -3.68 2.68
CA THR A 258 18.31 -3.14 1.41
C THR A 258 18.63 -1.66 1.27
N ASN A 259 18.52 -1.11 0.05
CA ASN A 259 18.62 0.33 -0.18
C ASN A 259 17.30 1.09 0.03
N ILE A 260 16.24 0.42 0.47
CA ILE A 260 14.91 1.02 0.57
C ILE A 260 14.88 2.12 1.64
N ASP A 261 14.39 3.31 1.25
CA ASP A 261 14.00 4.35 2.20
C ASP A 261 12.63 4.02 2.79
N ALA A 262 12.62 3.40 3.97
CA ALA A 262 11.39 2.97 4.59
C ALA A 262 10.44 4.11 4.95
N GLN A 263 10.91 5.35 5.11
CA GLN A 263 10.05 6.50 5.37
C GLN A 263 9.10 6.83 4.20
N LEU A 264 9.35 6.27 3.01
CA LEU A 264 8.48 6.40 1.85
C LEU A 264 7.48 5.24 1.69
N ILE A 265 7.54 4.20 2.52
CA ILE A 265 6.70 2.99 2.41
C ILE A 265 5.21 3.34 2.47
N THR A 266 4.77 4.09 3.46
CA THR A 266 3.36 4.47 3.59
C THR A 266 2.88 5.30 2.41
N LYS A 267 3.71 6.22 1.92
CA LYS A 267 3.40 7.02 0.72
C LYS A 267 3.26 6.13 -0.53
N ALA A 268 4.16 5.16 -0.70
CA ALA A 268 4.10 4.22 -1.82
C ALA A 268 2.84 3.34 -1.74
N SER A 269 2.53 2.82 -0.56
CA SER A 269 1.32 2.04 -0.31
C SER A 269 0.04 2.82 -0.68
N HIS A 270 -0.07 4.08 -0.25
CA HIS A 270 -1.24 4.91 -0.53
C HIS A 270 -1.36 5.25 -2.02
N LEU A 271 -0.25 5.61 -2.70
CA LEU A 271 -0.28 5.91 -4.12
C LEU A 271 -0.77 4.72 -4.94
N VAL A 272 -0.15 3.55 -4.75
CA VAL A 272 -0.50 2.33 -5.49
C VAL A 272 -1.95 1.91 -5.20
N SER A 273 -2.35 1.93 -3.92
CA SER A 273 -3.73 1.63 -3.52
C SER A 273 -4.76 2.55 -4.18
N SER A 274 -4.45 3.85 -4.27
CA SER A 274 -5.32 4.86 -4.88
C SER A 274 -5.42 4.69 -6.40
N LEU A 275 -4.28 4.57 -7.08
CA LEU A 275 -4.24 4.48 -8.55
C LEU A 275 -4.84 3.17 -9.05
N MET A 276 -4.60 2.06 -8.36
CA MET A 276 -5.14 0.74 -8.72
C MET A 276 -6.54 0.48 -8.17
N ASN A 277 -7.12 1.45 -7.44
CA ASN A 277 -8.44 1.30 -6.79
C ASN A 277 -8.54 0.00 -5.96
N MET A 278 -7.45 -0.37 -5.30
CA MET A 278 -7.36 -1.56 -4.44
C MET A 278 -7.04 -1.15 -2.99
N PRO A 279 -8.06 -0.94 -2.15
CA PRO A 279 -7.88 -0.47 -0.78
C PRO A 279 -7.06 -1.45 0.05
N VAL A 280 -6.11 -0.92 0.81
CA VAL A 280 -5.33 -1.70 1.77
C VAL A 280 -6.23 -2.19 2.90
N GLN A 281 -6.14 -3.46 3.26
CA GLN A 281 -6.88 -4.00 4.40
C GLN A 281 -6.49 -3.25 5.69
N PRO A 282 -7.46 -2.87 6.54
CA PRO A 282 -7.16 -2.10 7.75
C PRO A 282 -6.14 -2.74 8.68
N ASN A 283 -6.08 -4.07 8.71
CA ASN A 283 -5.17 -4.87 9.54
C ASN A 283 -3.94 -5.39 8.78
N LYS A 284 -3.68 -4.89 7.56
CA LYS A 284 -2.46 -5.28 6.84
C LYS A 284 -1.23 -4.86 7.64
N ALA A 285 -0.24 -5.74 7.71
CA ALA A 285 1.02 -5.45 8.38
C ALA A 285 1.67 -4.18 7.78
N ILE A 286 2.31 -3.38 8.61
CA ILE A 286 3.09 -2.19 8.31
C ILE A 286 2.24 -1.00 7.80
N VAL A 287 1.40 -1.19 6.78
CA VAL A 287 0.72 -0.09 6.06
C VAL A 287 -0.78 0.01 6.30
N GLY A 288 -1.40 -0.98 6.95
CA GLY A 288 -2.81 -0.94 7.30
C GLY A 288 -3.08 0.15 8.35
N ARG A 289 -4.21 0.84 8.26
CA ARG A 289 -4.57 1.93 9.19
C ARG A 289 -4.59 1.51 10.68
N ASN A 290 -4.75 0.21 10.95
CA ASN A 290 -4.75 -0.35 12.31
C ASN A 290 -3.37 -0.87 12.74
N ALA A 291 -2.36 -0.87 11.86
CA ALA A 291 -1.04 -1.44 12.15
C ALA A 291 -0.36 -0.77 13.36
N PHE A 292 -0.64 0.51 13.59
CA PHE A 292 -0.14 1.31 14.70
C PHE A 292 -1.28 1.86 15.57
N ALA A 293 -2.41 1.14 15.69
CA ALA A 293 -3.55 1.57 16.48
C ALA A 293 -3.79 0.61 17.65
N HIS A 294 -3.89 1.19 18.86
CA HIS A 294 -4.15 0.44 20.09
C HIS A 294 -5.53 0.77 20.64
N SER A 295 -6.38 -0.26 20.81
CA SER A 295 -7.73 -0.13 21.36
C SER A 295 -7.92 -0.84 22.72
N SER A 296 -7.01 -1.74 23.09
CA SER A 296 -7.05 -2.44 24.40
C SER A 296 -6.43 -1.56 25.48
N GLY A 297 -7.12 -1.40 26.62
CA GLY A 297 -6.64 -0.60 27.74
C GLY A 297 -5.28 -1.04 28.28
N ILE A 298 -5.00 -2.35 28.30
CA ILE A 298 -3.68 -2.88 28.73
C ILE A 298 -2.60 -2.45 27.74
N HIS A 299 -2.85 -2.54 26.43
CA HIS A 299 -1.88 -2.12 25.43
C HIS A 299 -1.67 -0.60 25.46
N GLN A 300 -2.75 0.17 25.59
CA GLN A 300 -2.68 1.63 25.68
C GLN A 300 -1.84 2.09 26.88
N ASP A 301 -2.05 1.50 28.05
CA ASP A 301 -1.28 1.78 29.25
C ASP A 301 0.20 1.42 29.08
N GLY A 302 0.49 0.29 28.44
CA GLY A 302 1.86 -0.14 28.13
C GLY A 302 2.58 0.83 27.19
N VAL A 303 1.95 1.15 26.05
CA VAL A 303 2.51 2.07 25.03
C VAL A 303 2.75 3.48 25.60
N LEU A 304 1.85 3.98 26.47
CA LEU A 304 2.01 5.28 27.12
C LEU A 304 3.19 5.30 28.12
N LYS A 305 3.53 4.16 28.73
CA LYS A 305 4.69 4.04 29.63
C LYS A 305 5.99 3.82 28.85
N ASP A 306 5.97 2.89 27.89
CA ASP A 306 7.08 2.60 26.99
C ASP A 306 6.52 1.94 25.71
N ARG A 307 6.73 2.58 24.56
CA ARG A 307 6.25 2.08 23.25
C ARG A 307 6.76 0.68 22.95
N GLN A 308 7.98 0.35 23.34
CA GLN A 308 8.60 -0.95 23.08
C GLN A 308 7.86 -2.12 23.75
N THR A 309 6.95 -1.85 24.68
CA THR A 309 6.12 -2.89 25.31
C THR A 309 5.18 -3.59 24.31
N TYR A 310 4.75 -2.89 23.24
CA TYR A 310 3.80 -3.41 22.25
C TYR A 310 4.10 -2.99 20.81
N GLU A 311 5.10 -2.16 20.57
CA GLU A 311 5.52 -1.72 19.23
C GLU A 311 6.97 -2.13 18.96
N ILE A 312 7.17 -2.92 17.90
CA ILE A 312 8.50 -3.35 17.42
C ILE A 312 9.03 -2.42 16.31
N ILE A 313 8.19 -1.55 15.78
CA ILE A 313 8.48 -0.59 14.71
C ILE A 313 8.00 0.78 15.16
N ASP A 314 8.84 1.81 15.03
CA ASP A 314 8.37 3.19 15.19
C ASP A 314 7.56 3.59 13.93
N PRO A 315 6.33 4.13 14.06
CA PRO A 315 5.57 4.65 12.92
C PRO A 315 6.37 5.62 12.04
N GLN A 316 7.27 6.40 12.62
CA GLN A 316 8.12 7.32 11.87
C GLN A 316 9.08 6.59 10.92
N ASP A 317 9.48 5.36 11.24
CA ASP A 317 10.35 4.55 10.38
C ASP A 317 9.69 4.20 9.04
N VAL A 318 8.36 4.23 8.98
CA VAL A 318 7.57 3.95 7.77
C VAL A 318 6.83 5.18 7.22
N GLY A 319 7.16 6.37 7.71
CA GLY A 319 6.63 7.65 7.23
C GLY A 319 5.31 8.08 7.86
N LEU A 320 4.94 7.53 9.02
CA LEU A 320 3.80 7.97 9.82
C LEU A 320 4.24 8.87 10.97
N ASN A 321 3.42 9.84 11.35
CA ASN A 321 3.81 10.81 12.37
C ASN A 321 3.79 10.22 13.79
N GLN A 322 2.80 9.38 14.11
CA GLN A 322 2.62 8.77 15.44
C GLN A 322 1.62 7.62 15.44
N SER A 323 1.65 6.81 16.49
CA SER A 323 0.63 5.79 16.77
C SER A 323 -0.69 6.42 17.19
N VAL A 324 -1.79 5.73 16.90
CA VAL A 324 -3.15 6.18 17.23
C VAL A 324 -3.66 5.42 18.45
N ILE A 325 -4.01 6.14 19.51
CA ILE A 325 -4.76 5.60 20.65
C ILE A 325 -6.25 5.78 20.36
N ALA A 326 -6.89 4.72 19.89
CA ALA A 326 -8.32 4.73 19.60
C ALA A 326 -9.10 4.47 20.90
N LEU A 327 -9.89 5.46 21.34
CA LEU A 327 -10.74 5.31 22.52
C LEU A 327 -11.99 4.49 22.20
N THR A 328 -12.20 3.42 22.96
CA THR A 328 -13.31 2.46 22.83
C THR A 328 -13.80 2.03 24.22
N ALA A 329 -14.87 1.25 24.30
CA ALA A 329 -15.33 0.64 25.55
C ALA A 329 -14.27 -0.23 26.27
N ARG A 330 -13.18 -0.56 25.59
CA ARG A 330 -12.04 -1.32 26.15
C ARG A 330 -10.90 -0.46 26.64
N SER A 331 -10.96 0.86 26.44
CA SER A 331 -9.94 1.81 26.87
C SER A 331 -9.98 2.00 28.39
N GLY A 332 -8.79 1.96 29.02
CA GLY A 332 -8.64 2.21 30.45
C GLY A 332 -8.65 3.71 30.81
N ARG A 333 -8.69 3.98 32.13
CA ARG A 333 -8.60 5.37 32.68
C ARG A 333 -7.37 6.11 32.18
N THR A 334 -6.22 5.47 32.12
CA THR A 334 -4.96 6.07 31.67
C THR A 334 -5.08 6.67 30.26
N ALA A 335 -5.69 5.94 29.34
CA ALA A 335 -5.87 6.40 27.96
C ALA A 335 -6.86 7.59 27.87
N LEU A 336 -7.95 7.56 28.66
CA LEU A 336 -8.88 8.66 28.75
C LEU A 336 -8.23 9.91 29.31
N VAL A 337 -7.53 9.80 30.44
CA VAL A 337 -6.81 10.91 31.09
C VAL A 337 -5.77 11.50 30.13
N HIS A 338 -4.94 10.67 29.54
CA HIS A 338 -3.93 11.13 28.57
C HIS A 338 -4.58 11.92 27.41
N ARG A 339 -5.70 11.45 26.86
CA ARG A 339 -6.38 12.17 25.77
C ARG A 339 -6.98 13.49 26.24
N LEU A 340 -7.53 13.54 27.46
CA LEU A 340 -8.03 14.76 28.07
C LEU A 340 -6.91 15.76 28.36
N GLU A 341 -5.74 15.30 28.82
CA GLU A 341 -4.57 16.15 29.01
C GLU A 341 -4.10 16.78 27.70
N LEU A 342 -4.07 16.00 26.60
CA LEU A 342 -3.77 16.52 25.25
C LEU A 342 -4.79 17.57 24.78
N LEU A 343 -6.04 17.50 25.28
CA LEU A 343 -7.08 18.49 25.04
C LEU A 343 -7.01 19.69 26.01
N GLY A 344 -6.08 19.63 26.98
CA GLY A 344 -5.85 20.69 27.95
C GLY A 344 -6.66 20.59 29.25
N TYR A 345 -7.18 19.39 29.58
CA TYR A 345 -7.94 19.13 30.79
C TYR A 345 -7.12 18.29 31.76
N ASN A 346 -6.87 18.84 32.96
CA ASN A 346 -6.25 18.14 34.08
C ASN A 346 -7.32 17.88 35.13
N LEU A 347 -7.84 16.66 35.17
CA LEU A 347 -8.89 16.26 36.11
C LEU A 347 -8.29 15.78 37.43
N THR A 348 -9.01 16.06 38.53
CA THR A 348 -8.76 15.40 39.82
C THR A 348 -9.12 13.93 39.75
N GLN A 349 -8.75 13.14 40.75
CA GLN A 349 -9.07 11.71 40.79
C GLN A 349 -10.60 11.47 40.80
N GLU A 350 -11.36 12.28 41.54
CA GLU A 350 -12.82 12.17 41.61
C GLU A 350 -13.49 12.52 40.28
N GLU A 351 -13.05 13.61 39.63
CA GLU A 351 -13.54 14.02 38.30
C GLU A 351 -13.18 12.97 37.23
N THR A 352 -12.00 12.34 37.35
CA THR A 352 -11.57 11.27 36.45
C THR A 352 -12.49 10.05 36.58
N ASP A 353 -12.84 9.64 37.80
CA ASP A 353 -13.68 8.47 38.05
C ASP A 353 -15.13 8.73 37.52
N ASP A 354 -15.68 9.92 37.75
CA ASP A 354 -17.00 10.31 37.22
C ASP A 354 -16.98 10.36 35.67
N THR A 355 -15.99 11.04 35.10
CA THR A 355 -15.83 11.15 33.63
C THR A 355 -15.62 9.78 33.00
N TYR A 356 -14.87 8.89 33.63
CA TYR A 356 -14.64 7.54 33.13
C TYR A 356 -15.91 6.68 33.15
N ALA A 357 -16.74 6.80 34.19
CA ALA A 357 -18.04 6.12 34.21
C ALA A 357 -18.94 6.54 33.05
N LYS A 358 -19.07 7.85 32.83
CA LYS A 358 -19.82 8.43 31.70
C LYS A 358 -19.22 8.04 30.33
N PHE A 359 -17.87 7.98 30.25
CA PHE A 359 -17.17 7.53 29.04
C PHE A 359 -17.54 6.09 28.69
N LEU A 360 -17.57 5.16 29.65
CA LEU A 360 -17.94 3.77 29.39
C LEU A 360 -19.37 3.64 28.89
N GLU A 361 -20.33 4.37 29.49
CA GLU A 361 -21.72 4.38 29.01
C GLU A 361 -21.84 4.89 27.56
N LEU A 362 -21.07 5.90 27.21
CA LEU A 362 -21.03 6.43 25.85
C LEU A 362 -20.37 5.44 24.88
N ALA A 363 -19.26 4.84 25.28
CA ALA A 363 -18.48 3.91 24.46
C ALA A 363 -19.23 2.59 24.21
N ASP A 364 -20.11 2.16 25.08
CA ASP A 364 -20.99 1.00 24.85
C ASP A 364 -22.02 1.25 23.73
N ARG A 365 -22.37 2.52 23.50
CA ARG A 365 -23.35 2.95 22.49
C ARG A 365 -22.71 3.40 21.19
N LYS A 366 -21.44 3.80 21.23
CA LYS A 366 -20.71 4.40 20.11
C LYS A 366 -19.41 3.64 19.85
N LYS A 367 -19.19 3.16 18.60
CA LYS A 367 -18.02 2.35 18.24
C LYS A 367 -16.69 3.09 18.34
N GLU A 368 -16.67 4.39 18.10
CA GLU A 368 -15.49 5.25 18.14
C GLU A 368 -15.82 6.51 18.93
N ILE A 369 -14.97 6.86 19.89
CA ILE A 369 -15.10 8.05 20.73
C ILE A 369 -14.13 9.10 20.21
N HIS A 370 -14.63 10.26 19.89
CA HIS A 370 -13.86 11.40 19.38
C HIS A 370 -13.66 12.46 20.46
N ASP A 371 -12.75 13.41 20.22
CA ASP A 371 -12.45 14.50 21.14
C ASP A 371 -13.70 15.31 21.54
N TYR A 372 -14.62 15.53 20.60
CA TYR A 372 -15.89 16.20 20.88
C TYR A 372 -16.72 15.47 21.95
N ASP A 373 -16.74 14.15 21.91
CA ASP A 373 -17.44 13.35 22.91
C ASP A 373 -16.81 13.55 24.30
N LEU A 374 -15.47 13.64 24.35
CA LEU A 374 -14.74 13.86 25.60
C LEU A 374 -15.03 15.26 26.18
N LEU A 375 -15.09 16.30 25.33
CA LEU A 375 -15.45 17.65 25.73
C LEU A 375 -16.86 17.70 26.33
N TYR A 376 -17.78 16.90 25.75
CA TYR A 376 -19.14 16.77 26.33
C TYR A 376 -19.11 16.13 27.71
N LEU A 377 -18.29 15.11 27.90
CA LEU A 377 -18.19 14.38 29.17
C LEU A 377 -17.61 15.25 30.30
N VAL A 378 -16.67 16.14 30.00
CA VAL A 378 -16.08 17.07 30.99
C VAL A 378 -16.92 18.32 31.21
N GLY A 379 -18.07 18.45 30.51
CA GLY A 379 -19.02 19.54 30.74
C GLY A 379 -18.59 20.91 30.20
N ASP A 380 -17.65 20.97 29.24
CA ASP A 380 -17.20 22.21 28.61
C ASP A 380 -18.21 22.70 27.56
N ILE A 381 -19.36 23.16 28.07
CA ILE A 381 -20.48 23.65 27.26
C ILE A 381 -20.12 24.91 26.46
N ASP A 382 -19.21 25.74 26.95
CA ASP A 382 -18.83 26.98 26.28
C ASP A 382 -17.91 26.68 25.08
N ARG A 383 -17.01 25.73 25.20
CA ARG A 383 -16.19 25.22 24.08
C ARG A 383 -17.05 24.47 23.06
N MET A 384 -18.07 23.75 23.51
CA MET A 384 -19.08 23.10 22.63
C MET A 384 -19.94 24.13 21.88
N LYS A 385 -20.35 25.24 22.50
CA LYS A 385 -21.10 26.28 21.83
C LYS A 385 -20.29 27.02 20.78
N GLN A 386 -18.98 27.22 21.01
CA GLN A 386 -18.09 27.78 20.01
C GLN A 386 -17.85 26.81 18.84
N GLN A 387 -18.03 25.50 19.05
CA GLN A 387 -17.91 24.45 18.03
C GLN A 387 -19.22 24.06 17.33
N SER A 388 -20.29 24.82 17.52
CA SER A 388 -21.61 24.50 16.95
C SER A 388 -21.70 24.81 15.45
N LEU A 389 -20.80 24.22 14.67
CA LEU A 389 -20.90 24.18 13.22
C LEU A 389 -21.92 23.10 12.81
N SER A 390 -23.06 23.49 12.22
CA SER A 390 -24.08 22.55 11.77
C SER A 390 -24.66 22.92 10.42
N LEU A 391 -25.02 21.87 9.65
CA LEU A 391 -25.70 22.03 8.37
C LEU A 391 -27.18 22.36 8.60
N LYS A 392 -27.63 23.49 8.14
CA LYS A 392 -29.05 23.92 8.18
C LYS A 392 -29.76 23.63 6.87
N PHE A 393 -29.09 23.88 5.76
CA PHE A 393 -29.68 23.68 4.44
C PHE A 393 -28.58 23.21 3.46
N LEU A 394 -28.95 22.28 2.63
CA LEU A 394 -28.15 21.78 1.52
C LEU A 394 -29.06 21.56 0.32
N GLN A 395 -28.77 22.24 -0.77
CA GLN A 395 -29.37 21.97 -2.07
C GLN A 395 -28.24 21.81 -3.10
N VAL A 396 -28.29 20.73 -3.87
CA VAL A 396 -27.33 20.48 -4.93
C VAL A 396 -28.09 20.24 -6.24
N THR A 397 -27.71 20.94 -7.27
CA THR A 397 -28.23 20.75 -8.63
C THR A 397 -27.15 20.13 -9.46
N THR A 398 -27.47 18.98 -10.07
CA THR A 398 -26.55 18.21 -10.95
C THR A 398 -27.26 17.87 -12.25
N GLY A 399 -26.54 17.47 -13.27
CA GLY A 399 -27.05 17.08 -14.56
C GLY A 399 -26.08 17.40 -15.68
N THR A 400 -26.58 17.83 -16.82
CA THR A 400 -25.76 18.29 -17.97
C THR A 400 -25.13 19.68 -17.79
N LEU A 401 -25.52 20.37 -16.74
CA LEU A 401 -24.97 21.69 -16.34
C LEU A 401 -23.88 21.49 -15.27
N VAL A 402 -23.10 22.57 -15.05
CA VAL A 402 -22.09 22.58 -13.98
C VAL A 402 -22.76 22.33 -12.63
N PRO A 403 -22.31 21.33 -11.87
CA PRO A 403 -22.84 21.07 -10.53
C PRO A 403 -22.74 22.30 -9.64
N THR A 404 -23.86 22.67 -9.00
CA THR A 404 -23.96 23.85 -8.14
C THR A 404 -24.56 23.47 -6.80
N ALA A 405 -23.98 23.95 -5.71
CA ALA A 405 -24.47 23.72 -4.37
C ALA A 405 -24.77 25.03 -3.64
N THR A 406 -25.91 25.07 -2.95
CA THR A 406 -26.25 26.09 -1.96
C THR A 406 -26.19 25.45 -0.58
N VAL A 407 -25.35 26.01 0.29
CA VAL A 407 -25.14 25.51 1.65
C VAL A 407 -25.47 26.63 2.66
N VAL A 408 -26.22 26.30 3.69
CA VAL A 408 -26.40 27.17 4.87
C VAL A 408 -25.79 26.45 6.07
N LEU A 409 -24.79 27.08 6.67
CA LEU A 409 -24.16 26.62 7.90
C LEU A 409 -24.57 27.50 9.06
N LYS A 410 -24.77 26.90 10.23
CA LYS A 410 -24.93 27.60 11.49
C LYS A 410 -23.61 27.58 12.26
N PHE A 411 -23.09 28.77 12.61
CA PHE A 411 -21.93 28.99 13.47
C PHE A 411 -22.42 29.61 14.79
N GLY A 412 -22.49 28.80 15.85
CA GLY A 412 -23.12 29.28 17.08
C GLY A 412 -24.57 29.70 16.84
N ASP A 413 -24.88 31.00 17.02
CA ASP A 413 -26.21 31.56 16.79
C ASP A 413 -26.37 32.23 15.41
N HIS A 414 -25.33 32.26 14.59
CA HIS A 414 -25.35 32.90 13.27
C HIS A 414 -25.49 31.87 12.14
N GLU A 415 -26.27 32.26 11.12
CA GLU A 415 -26.40 31.46 9.91
C GLU A 415 -25.72 32.16 8.74
N ARG A 416 -24.98 31.40 7.95
CA ARG A 416 -24.27 31.89 6.76
C ARG A 416 -24.59 30.99 5.57
N MET A 417 -24.84 31.61 4.45
CA MET A 417 -25.14 30.96 3.18
C MET A 417 -24.01 31.19 2.19
N ALA A 418 -23.65 30.13 1.46
CA ALA A 418 -22.77 30.22 0.33
C ALA A 418 -23.26 29.37 -0.83
N ILE A 419 -22.88 29.80 -2.03
CA ILE A 419 -23.16 29.09 -3.28
C ILE A 419 -21.82 28.90 -4.00
N ALA A 420 -21.57 27.68 -4.49
CA ALA A 420 -20.41 27.40 -5.32
C ALA A 420 -20.71 26.34 -6.36
N THR A 421 -19.85 26.28 -7.38
CA THR A 421 -19.81 25.23 -8.40
C THR A 421 -18.67 24.28 -8.13
N GLY A 422 -18.73 23.08 -8.71
CA GLY A 422 -17.68 22.07 -8.59
C GLY A 422 -17.73 21.04 -9.71
N ASN A 423 -16.79 20.10 -9.68
CA ASN A 423 -16.71 18.99 -10.66
C ASN A 423 -17.80 17.91 -10.41
N GLY A 424 -18.43 17.95 -9.25
CA GLY A 424 -19.49 17.04 -8.84
C GLY A 424 -20.29 17.61 -7.66
N PRO A 425 -21.38 16.92 -7.22
CA PRO A 425 -22.27 17.39 -6.14
C PRO A 425 -21.53 17.64 -4.82
N VAL A 426 -20.63 16.74 -4.44
CA VAL A 426 -19.85 16.85 -3.21
C VAL A 426 -18.83 17.98 -3.30
N ASP A 427 -18.11 18.07 -4.44
CA ASP A 427 -17.10 19.11 -4.67
C ASP A 427 -17.71 20.51 -4.67
N ALA A 428 -18.89 20.69 -5.28
CA ALA A 428 -19.62 21.95 -5.25
C ALA A 428 -20.00 22.37 -3.82
N ALA A 429 -20.49 21.44 -3.00
CA ALA A 429 -20.88 21.71 -1.63
C ALA A 429 -19.66 21.97 -0.71
N VAL A 430 -18.58 21.18 -0.85
CA VAL A 430 -17.31 21.41 -0.14
C VAL A 430 -16.71 22.77 -0.53
N SER A 431 -16.76 23.14 -1.80
CA SER A 431 -16.32 24.45 -2.29
C SER A 431 -17.13 25.59 -1.66
N ALA A 432 -18.46 25.45 -1.56
CA ALA A 432 -19.30 26.44 -0.87
C ALA A 432 -18.91 26.56 0.61
N ILE A 433 -18.72 25.46 1.33
CA ILE A 433 -18.30 25.45 2.74
C ILE A 433 -16.95 26.15 2.93
N LYS A 434 -15.98 25.88 2.06
CA LYS A 434 -14.63 26.50 2.12
C LYS A 434 -14.68 28.03 2.01
N THR A 435 -15.72 28.62 1.41
CA THR A 435 -15.86 30.08 1.36
C THR A 435 -16.32 30.66 2.68
N LEU A 436 -16.97 29.88 3.54
CA LEU A 436 -17.52 30.29 4.83
C LEU A 436 -16.55 30.19 6.01
N ILE A 437 -15.43 29.49 5.83
CA ILE A 437 -14.42 29.26 6.88
C ILE A 437 -13.13 30.01 6.60
N ASN A 438 -12.37 30.33 7.65
CA ASN A 438 -11.09 31.02 7.55
C ASN A 438 -9.95 30.08 7.14
N GLU A 439 -9.98 28.86 7.63
CA GLU A 439 -8.91 27.89 7.49
C GLU A 439 -8.83 27.33 6.08
N LYS A 440 -7.61 27.19 5.58
CA LYS A 440 -7.37 26.50 4.31
C LYS A 440 -7.36 24.99 4.55
N VAL A 441 -8.43 24.34 4.18
CA VAL A 441 -8.59 22.89 4.33
C VAL A 441 -8.56 22.18 2.98
N VAL A 442 -7.99 20.99 2.97
CA VAL A 442 -7.93 20.11 1.81
C VAL A 442 -8.58 18.78 2.19
N LEU A 443 -9.54 18.34 1.39
CA LEU A 443 -10.08 16.98 1.47
C LEU A 443 -9.07 16.05 0.79
N THR A 444 -8.40 15.19 1.55
CA THR A 444 -7.31 14.32 1.07
C THR A 444 -7.76 12.90 0.81
N GLU A 445 -8.82 12.44 1.49
CA GLU A 445 -9.40 11.12 1.28
C GLU A 445 -10.92 11.19 1.37
N PHE A 446 -11.58 10.43 0.51
CA PHE A 446 -13.04 10.32 0.49
C PHE A 446 -13.42 8.87 0.20
N LEU A 447 -14.04 8.20 1.18
CA LEU A 447 -14.50 6.82 1.07
C LEU A 447 -16.00 6.75 1.35
N MET A 448 -16.74 6.12 0.44
CA MET A 448 -18.16 5.86 0.61
C MET A 448 -18.42 4.35 0.56
N GLN A 449 -19.18 3.83 1.53
CA GLN A 449 -19.56 2.42 1.62
C GLN A 449 -21.08 2.31 1.82
N ALA A 450 -21.72 1.45 1.03
CA ALA A 450 -23.09 1.00 1.30
C ALA A 450 -23.07 -0.08 2.38
N ILE A 451 -24.10 -0.06 3.27
CA ILE A 451 -24.17 -1.00 4.42
C ILE A 451 -24.90 -2.28 4.04
N THR A 452 -25.91 -2.21 3.18
CA THR A 452 -26.76 -3.33 2.76
C THR A 452 -27.03 -3.32 1.25
N LYS A 453 -27.94 -4.14 0.76
CA LYS A 453 -28.29 -4.21 -0.65
C LYS A 453 -29.66 -3.59 -0.90
N GLY A 454 -29.73 -2.43 -1.54
CA GLY A 454 -30.98 -1.81 -1.95
C GLY A 454 -30.88 -0.30 -2.21
N SER A 455 -31.88 0.27 -2.86
CA SER A 455 -31.91 1.70 -3.22
C SER A 455 -32.18 2.65 -2.04
N ASN A 456 -32.65 2.11 -0.90
CA ASN A 456 -32.95 2.86 0.33
C ASN A 456 -31.87 2.70 1.41
N ASP A 457 -30.68 2.31 0.97
CA ASP A 457 -29.59 1.97 1.87
C ASP A 457 -28.93 3.20 2.49
N VAL A 458 -28.38 3.02 3.70
CA VAL A 458 -27.63 4.07 4.38
C VAL A 458 -26.20 4.05 3.87
N GLY A 459 -25.79 5.09 3.14
CA GLY A 459 -24.41 5.32 2.78
C GLY A 459 -23.62 5.80 4.00
N ARG A 460 -22.52 5.09 4.32
CA ARG A 460 -21.50 5.58 5.26
C ARG A 460 -20.41 6.29 4.49
N VAL A 461 -20.06 7.47 4.96
CA VAL A 461 -18.98 8.26 4.37
C VAL A 461 -17.91 8.51 5.42
N HIS A 462 -16.69 8.27 5.03
CA HIS A 462 -15.48 8.63 5.75
C HIS A 462 -14.68 9.61 4.91
N VAL A 463 -14.21 10.68 5.54
CA VAL A 463 -13.35 11.67 4.89
C VAL A 463 -12.09 11.91 5.71
N GLN A 464 -11.00 12.25 5.03
CA GLN A 464 -9.80 12.77 5.65
C GLN A 464 -9.60 14.22 5.19
N VAL A 465 -9.41 15.12 6.16
CA VAL A 465 -9.25 16.56 5.93
C VAL A 465 -7.95 17.03 6.53
N GLN A 466 -7.14 17.71 5.73
CA GLN A 466 -5.88 18.32 6.15
C GLN A 466 -6.03 19.84 6.30
N CYS A 467 -5.48 20.37 7.40
CA CYS A 467 -5.34 21.79 7.65
C CYS A 467 -3.93 22.10 8.17
N GLY A 468 -3.07 22.67 7.34
CA GLY A 468 -1.64 22.83 7.64
C GLY A 468 -0.96 21.47 7.89
N SER A 469 -0.36 21.29 9.06
CA SER A 469 0.24 20.01 9.48
C SER A 469 -0.72 19.04 10.16
N ARG A 470 -1.97 19.43 10.42
CA ARG A 470 -2.97 18.60 11.09
C ARG A 470 -3.82 17.86 10.06
N THR A 471 -3.98 16.57 10.25
CA THR A 471 -4.88 15.71 9.47
C THR A 471 -5.91 15.10 10.42
N VAL A 472 -7.17 15.18 10.07
CA VAL A 472 -8.30 14.67 10.87
C VAL A 472 -9.25 13.86 9.99
N HIS A 473 -10.03 13.01 10.63
CA HIS A 473 -11.02 12.18 9.98
C HIS A 473 -12.43 12.60 10.40
N GLY A 474 -13.38 12.56 9.47
CA GLY A 474 -14.78 12.82 9.73
C GLY A 474 -15.66 11.69 9.21
N PHE A 475 -16.76 11.43 9.89
CA PHE A 475 -17.67 10.32 9.59
C PHE A 475 -19.11 10.79 9.60
N ALA A 476 -19.91 10.26 8.69
CA ALA A 476 -21.35 10.40 8.72
C ALA A 476 -22.05 9.24 8.02
N ALA A 477 -23.33 9.06 8.31
CA ALA A 477 -24.16 8.07 7.66
C ALA A 477 -25.55 8.65 7.39
N HIS A 478 -26.03 8.55 6.16
CA HIS A 478 -27.33 9.03 5.74
C HIS A 478 -27.81 8.27 4.50
N THR A 479 -29.12 8.20 4.28
CA THR A 479 -29.72 7.64 3.06
C THR A 479 -29.42 8.50 1.83
N ASP A 480 -29.32 9.81 1.99
CA ASP A 480 -28.77 10.73 0.98
C ASP A 480 -27.23 10.76 1.10
N THR A 481 -26.56 10.18 0.12
CA THR A 481 -25.10 10.07 0.10
C THR A 481 -24.40 11.42 -0.03
N THR A 482 -25.00 12.40 -0.69
CA THR A 482 -24.47 13.77 -0.78
C THR A 482 -24.51 14.43 0.60
N ARG A 483 -25.63 14.29 1.30
CA ARG A 483 -25.77 14.79 2.68
C ARG A 483 -24.78 14.08 3.62
N ALA A 484 -24.67 12.76 3.53
CA ALA A 484 -23.68 12.02 4.32
C ALA A 484 -22.25 12.54 4.10
N SER A 485 -21.89 12.83 2.84
CA SER A 485 -20.57 13.37 2.48
C SER A 485 -20.32 14.75 3.13
N ILE A 486 -21.30 15.61 3.10
CA ILE A 486 -21.16 16.96 3.68
C ILE A 486 -21.16 16.92 5.21
N GLU A 487 -21.99 16.09 5.83
CA GLU A 487 -21.96 15.89 7.28
C GLU A 487 -20.64 15.29 7.76
N ALA A 488 -20.04 14.34 7.01
CA ALA A 488 -18.71 13.79 7.30
C ALA A 488 -17.63 14.90 7.19
N PHE A 489 -17.69 15.75 6.17
CA PHE A 489 -16.77 16.87 6.02
C PHE A 489 -16.92 17.87 7.17
N LEU A 490 -18.15 18.21 7.56
CA LEU A 490 -18.42 19.09 8.70
C LEU A 490 -17.95 18.47 10.03
N ASP A 491 -18.04 17.15 10.18
CA ASP A 491 -17.51 16.44 11.34
C ASP A 491 -15.99 16.64 11.46
N ALA A 492 -15.25 16.48 10.37
CA ALA A 492 -13.82 16.78 10.32
C ALA A 492 -13.51 18.26 10.62
N LEU A 493 -14.33 19.20 10.12
CA LEU A 493 -14.16 20.63 10.39
C LEU A 493 -14.41 20.99 11.86
N ARG A 494 -15.34 20.31 12.53
CA ARG A 494 -15.57 20.45 13.99
C ARG A 494 -14.31 20.02 14.77
N ILE A 495 -13.71 18.89 14.41
CA ILE A 495 -12.48 18.39 15.04
C ILE A 495 -11.30 19.37 14.82
N LEU A 496 -11.24 20.03 13.67
CA LEU A 496 -10.24 21.06 13.37
C LEU A 496 -10.48 22.36 14.10
N ASN A 497 -11.66 22.57 14.70
CA ASN A 497 -12.08 23.82 15.33
C ASN A 497 -12.03 25.01 14.34
N VAL A 498 -12.56 24.81 13.15
CA VAL A 498 -12.57 25.86 12.13
C VAL A 498 -13.45 27.03 12.55
N THR A 499 -13.04 28.23 12.14
CA THR A 499 -13.72 29.48 12.50
C THR A 499 -14.49 30.08 11.33
N GLU A 500 -15.57 30.81 11.62
CA GLU A 500 -16.31 31.55 10.61
C GLU A 500 -15.44 32.60 9.94
N ARG A 501 -15.52 32.71 8.64
CA ARG A 501 -14.86 33.76 7.87
C ARG A 501 -15.60 35.09 8.03
N LYS A 502 -14.96 36.01 8.77
CA LYS A 502 -15.50 37.38 8.89
C LYS A 502 -15.33 38.10 7.52
N GLU A 503 -16.40 38.70 7.02
CA GLU A 503 -16.28 39.60 5.90
C GLU A 503 -15.38 40.77 6.32
N LYS A 504 -14.39 41.13 5.47
CA LYS A 504 -13.72 42.40 5.64
C LYS A 504 -14.79 43.49 5.48
N GLU A 505 -15.03 44.27 6.53
CA GLU A 505 -15.79 45.50 6.40
C GLU A 505 -15.20 46.30 5.23
N ALA A 506 -16.08 46.57 4.24
CA ALA A 506 -15.74 47.28 3.00
C ALA A 506 -15.55 48.75 3.26
#